data_145e266ae5ebed88aeea0ee1212fc147
#
_entry.id   145e266ae5ebed88aeea0ee1212fc147
#
_cell.length_a   1.000
_cell.length_b   1.000
_cell.length_c   1.000
_cell.angle_alpha   90.00
_cell.angle_beta   90.00
_cell.angle_gamma   90.00
#
_symmetry.space_group_name_H-M   'P 1'
#
loop_
_entity.id
_entity.type
_entity.pdbx_description
1 polymer ?
#
loop_
_entity_poly.entity_id
_entity_poly.type
_entity_poly.pdbx_seq_one_letter_code
_entity_poly.pdbx_strand_id
1 'polypeptide(L)'
;MQPCNDVSLVHIIESDEDLTNSNLCCCEYVNRNQERTHILECCCNCVEFDQCCENLLCCHGISHHQVFRVMTMIADKLRIPWRGGARKTAIDTLLPIILVPGLLALAASGVWYSFGVFMCLPLVLLYLHNILLKYIPNTKFFFVWAITTIVITHIMFQWNIVDLLMIETGENILFYMLFLGSLFCFVRTRILSKSNHVKNYSVLPSSSTESIVNMSDDSVNSLTTSFNIRESICTECRKQIPPRAYHCNICNVCVYKRDLHCVWLDCCIGEKNHLMYVIGLLLLSICMLYSANLILICVCAPYYLFLTIQMPQDCSEVYVDYKYAQFFVLAIYFLFISVFLFCLLTHEVYMISLGMTGHEWRLSSTRYYYCLRPTSVYSRGFWKNWKLFFANNS
;
A
#
# COMPACT_ATOMS: atom_id res chain seq x y z
N MET A 1 52.97 34.46 13.54
CA MET A 1 52.83 34.97 12.18
C MET A 1 53.86 34.28 11.31
N GLN A 2 53.47 33.25 10.58
CA GLN A 2 54.23 32.73 9.45
C GLN A 2 53.18 32.15 8.48
N PRO A 3 53.28 32.39 7.17
CA PRO A 3 52.26 31.96 6.20
C PRO A 3 52.44 30.52 5.81
N CYS A 4 51.34 29.79 5.73
CA CYS A 4 51.28 28.46 5.09
C CYS A 4 51.45 28.63 3.59
N ASN A 5 52.43 27.95 3.06
CA ASN A 5 52.73 27.86 1.63
C ASN A 5 51.64 27.08 0.91
N ASP A 6 51.25 27.65 -0.21
CA ASP A 6 50.53 26.97 -1.30
C ASP A 6 51.35 25.77 -1.83
N VAL A 7 50.87 24.57 -1.62
CA VAL A 7 51.37 23.36 -2.30
C VAL A 7 50.26 22.82 -3.18
N SER A 8 50.40 23.17 -4.44
CA SER A 8 50.02 22.44 -5.66
C SER A 8 48.69 21.68 -5.66
N LEU A 9 47.68 22.39 -6.15
CA LEU A 9 46.35 21.90 -6.53
C LEU A 9 46.31 21.25 -7.93
N VAL A 10 47.48 20.88 -8.49
CA VAL A 10 47.58 20.42 -9.89
C VAL A 10 47.77 18.91 -10.01
N HIS A 11 48.02 18.17 -8.91
CA HIS A 11 48.27 16.71 -9.00
C HIS A 11 47.13 15.79 -8.58
N ILE A 12 45.92 16.34 -8.29
CA ILE A 12 44.76 15.53 -7.83
C ILE A 12 43.77 15.26 -8.97
N ILE A 13 43.91 15.93 -10.14
CA ILE A 13 42.91 15.79 -11.22
C ILE A 13 43.19 14.60 -12.16
N GLU A 14 44.38 14.01 -12.15
CA GLU A 14 44.69 12.86 -13.06
C GLU A 14 44.40 11.49 -12.50
N SER A 15 43.98 11.35 -11.22
CA SER A 15 43.70 10.02 -10.62
C SER A 15 42.23 9.62 -10.60
N ASP A 16 41.28 10.53 -10.91
CA ASP A 16 39.83 10.24 -10.76
C ASP A 16 39.17 9.59 -11.98
N GLU A 17 39.74 9.70 -13.16
CA GLU A 17 39.18 9.05 -14.38
C GLU A 17 39.51 7.55 -14.45
N ASP A 18 40.56 7.06 -13.85
CA ASP A 18 40.95 5.64 -13.85
C ASP A 18 40.19 4.81 -12.82
N LEU A 19 39.59 5.43 -11.78
CA LEU A 19 38.82 4.70 -10.74
C LEU A 19 37.46 4.24 -11.21
N THR A 20 36.87 4.89 -12.22
CA THR A 20 35.52 4.58 -12.71
C THR A 20 35.53 3.46 -13.75
N ASN A 21 36.67 3.15 -14.35
CA ASN A 21 36.79 2.18 -15.47
C ASN A 21 37.27 0.78 -15.06
N SER A 22 37.65 0.55 -13.80
CA SER A 22 38.01 -0.78 -13.33
C SER A 22 36.77 -1.56 -12.90
N ASN A 23 36.60 -2.78 -13.40
CA ASN A 23 35.50 -3.68 -13.04
C ASN A 23 35.41 -3.82 -11.50
N LEU A 24 34.29 -3.41 -10.93
CA LEU A 24 33.99 -3.54 -9.50
C LEU A 24 33.91 -5.03 -9.13
N CYS A 25 34.54 -5.42 -8.01
CA CYS A 25 34.33 -6.74 -7.41
C CYS A 25 32.84 -6.88 -6.97
N CYS A 26 32.38 -8.12 -6.86
CA CYS A 26 30.98 -8.39 -6.46
C CYS A 26 30.57 -7.76 -5.10
N CYS A 27 31.54 -7.46 -4.23
CA CYS A 27 31.32 -6.85 -2.91
C CYS A 27 31.66 -5.37 -2.84
N GLU A 28 32.12 -4.77 -3.95
CA GLU A 28 32.46 -3.35 -4.02
C GLU A 28 31.33 -2.53 -4.66
N TYR A 29 31.25 -1.26 -4.28
CA TYR A 29 30.31 -0.28 -4.86
C TYR A 29 30.88 1.13 -4.77
N VAL A 30 30.36 2.02 -5.59
CA VAL A 30 30.66 3.45 -5.49
C VAL A 30 29.59 4.07 -4.59
N ASN A 31 30.01 4.73 -3.50
CA ASN A 31 29.14 5.42 -2.57
C ASN A 31 28.65 6.77 -3.16
N ARG A 32 27.83 7.52 -2.39
CA ARG A 32 27.35 8.86 -2.82
C ARG A 32 28.45 9.90 -3.01
N ASN A 33 29.57 9.71 -2.31
CA ASN A 33 30.71 10.60 -2.38
C ASN A 33 31.66 10.25 -3.54
N GLN A 34 31.23 9.32 -4.43
CA GLN A 34 32.05 8.78 -5.53
C GLN A 34 33.28 7.98 -5.09
N GLU A 35 33.32 7.52 -3.83
CA GLU A 35 34.40 6.70 -3.29
C GLU A 35 34.07 5.23 -3.46
N ARG A 36 35.10 4.43 -3.73
CA ARG A 36 35.00 2.98 -3.82
C ARG A 36 34.97 2.39 -2.42
N THR A 37 33.90 1.71 -2.04
CA THR A 37 33.70 1.14 -0.71
C THR A 37 33.31 -0.34 -0.80
N HIS A 38 33.67 -1.10 0.23
CA HIS A 38 33.34 -2.52 0.34
C HIS A 38 32.16 -2.73 1.28
N ILE A 39 31.31 -3.74 1.03
CA ILE A 39 30.12 -4.06 1.86
C ILE A 39 30.51 -4.25 3.34
N LEU A 40 31.67 -4.84 3.62
CA LEU A 40 32.17 -5.10 4.98
C LEU A 40 32.86 -3.90 5.61
N GLU A 41 32.96 -2.77 4.93
CA GLU A 41 33.57 -1.55 5.48
C GLU A 41 32.62 -0.91 6.49
N CYS A 42 32.95 -1.12 7.77
CA CYS A 42 32.11 -0.75 8.91
C CYS A 42 32.30 0.70 9.36
N CYS A 43 33.06 1.53 8.61
CA CYS A 43 33.25 2.94 8.94
C CYS A 43 31.99 3.75 8.64
N CYS A 44 31.13 3.88 9.65
CA CYS A 44 30.02 4.80 9.59
C CYS A 44 30.46 6.17 10.09
N ASN A 45 30.13 7.20 9.34
CA ASN A 45 30.03 8.54 9.91
C ASN A 45 28.78 8.55 10.79
N CYS A 46 28.92 8.13 12.06
CA CYS A 46 27.79 7.91 12.98
C CYS A 46 27.24 9.23 13.56
N VAL A 47 27.83 10.37 13.22
CA VAL A 47 27.45 11.68 13.80
C VAL A 47 25.99 12.03 13.55
N GLU A 48 25.47 11.79 12.35
CA GLU A 48 24.06 12.07 12.03
C GLU A 48 23.10 11.07 12.69
N PHE A 49 23.52 9.82 12.86
CA PHE A 49 22.76 8.81 13.57
C PHE A 49 22.72 9.11 15.07
N ASP A 50 23.84 9.52 15.65
CA ASP A 50 23.99 9.87 17.07
C ASP A 50 23.14 11.11 17.40
N GLN A 51 23.19 12.15 16.57
CA GLN A 51 22.31 13.33 16.71
C GLN A 51 20.82 12.97 16.60
N CYS A 52 20.47 12.02 15.73
CA CYS A 52 19.09 11.57 15.62
C CYS A 52 18.64 10.79 16.88
N CYS A 53 19.51 9.93 17.42
CA CYS A 53 19.26 9.21 18.68
C CYS A 53 19.18 10.16 19.88
N GLU A 54 20.07 11.13 20.01
CA GLU A 54 20.02 12.16 21.06
C GLU A 54 18.72 12.96 21.00
N ASN A 55 18.32 13.44 19.82
CA ASN A 55 17.06 14.15 19.63
C ASN A 55 15.84 13.29 20.00
N LEU A 56 15.90 11.99 19.72
CA LEU A 56 14.83 11.04 20.08
C LEU A 56 14.76 10.81 21.58
N LEU A 57 15.90 10.66 22.25
CA LEU A 57 16.00 10.45 23.71
C LEU A 57 15.63 11.73 24.48
N CYS A 58 15.98 12.91 23.96
CA CYS A 58 15.67 14.20 24.57
C CYS A 58 14.27 14.73 24.24
N CYS A 59 13.42 13.95 23.56
CA CYS A 59 12.08 14.34 23.09
C CYS A 59 12.08 15.63 22.23
N HIS A 60 13.20 15.97 21.62
CA HIS A 60 13.26 17.06 20.63
C HIS A 60 12.69 16.57 19.31
N GLY A 61 11.86 17.38 18.67
CA GLY A 61 11.23 17.01 17.39
C GLY A 61 12.27 16.75 16.30
N ILE A 62 12.27 15.54 15.73
CA ILE A 62 13.16 15.16 14.63
C ILE A 62 12.66 15.82 13.34
N SER A 63 13.54 16.54 12.63
CA SER A 63 13.18 17.14 11.35
C SER A 63 13.04 16.07 10.27
N HIS A 64 12.11 16.29 9.33
CA HIS A 64 11.89 15.41 8.18
C HIS A 64 13.18 15.13 7.39
N HIS A 65 14.04 16.14 7.27
CA HIS A 65 15.29 16.07 6.56
C HIS A 65 16.34 15.18 7.26
N GLN A 66 16.36 15.14 8.60
CA GLN A 66 17.26 14.28 9.38
C GLN A 66 16.87 12.82 9.24
N VAL A 67 15.56 12.48 9.38
CA VAL A 67 15.06 11.11 9.17
C VAL A 67 15.37 10.61 7.77
N PHE A 68 15.16 11.46 6.76
CA PHE A 68 15.45 11.11 5.37
C PHE A 68 16.94 10.85 5.14
N ARG A 69 17.84 11.66 5.73
CA ARG A 69 19.28 11.45 5.65
C ARG A 69 19.73 10.14 6.30
N VAL A 70 19.28 9.87 7.52
CA VAL A 70 19.61 8.62 8.24
C VAL A 70 19.11 7.40 7.47
N MET A 71 17.87 7.43 6.99
CA MET A 71 17.31 6.33 6.17
C MET A 71 18.07 6.12 4.87
N THR A 72 18.50 7.19 4.21
CA THR A 72 19.30 7.07 2.99
C THR A 72 20.70 6.54 3.24
N MET A 73 21.33 6.89 4.38
CA MET A 73 22.62 6.32 4.78
C MET A 73 22.52 4.82 5.07
N ILE A 74 21.53 4.41 5.86
CA ILE A 74 21.29 2.98 6.16
C ILE A 74 21.00 2.21 4.86
N ALA A 75 20.17 2.76 3.99
CA ALA A 75 19.84 2.16 2.71
C ALA A 75 21.04 2.07 1.75
N ASP A 76 22.00 3.00 1.85
CA ASP A 76 23.21 2.96 1.00
C ASP A 76 24.21 1.89 1.43
N LYS A 77 24.22 1.52 2.71
CA LYS A 77 25.06 0.44 3.27
C LYS A 77 24.50 -0.96 3.05
N LEU A 78 23.17 -1.09 2.95
CA LEU A 78 22.53 -2.38 2.71
C LEU A 78 22.59 -2.77 1.23
N ARG A 79 23.63 -3.53 0.88
CA ARG A 79 23.88 -3.99 -0.47
C ARG A 79 24.11 -5.51 -0.49
N ILE A 80 23.68 -6.15 -1.58
CA ILE A 80 23.90 -7.57 -1.81
C ILE A 80 25.01 -7.74 -2.86
N PRO A 81 25.96 -8.68 -2.65
CA PRO A 81 26.98 -9.00 -3.64
C PRO A 81 26.34 -9.39 -4.97
N TRP A 82 26.78 -8.77 -6.07
CA TRP A 82 26.28 -9.04 -7.40
C TRP A 82 27.40 -9.00 -8.45
N ARG A 83 27.20 -9.70 -9.57
CA ARG A 83 28.17 -9.63 -10.69
C ARG A 83 28.24 -8.20 -11.23
N GLY A 84 29.43 -7.60 -11.20
CA GLY A 84 29.66 -6.21 -11.65
C GLY A 84 29.45 -5.14 -10.58
N GLY A 85 29.49 -5.50 -9.29
CA GLY A 85 29.41 -4.58 -8.15
C GLY A 85 28.17 -4.82 -7.28
N ALA A 86 28.30 -4.47 -6.00
CA ALA A 86 27.23 -4.67 -5.01
C ALA A 86 25.98 -3.83 -5.30
N ARG A 87 24.85 -4.48 -5.40
CA ARG A 87 23.56 -3.82 -5.67
C ARG A 87 22.87 -3.39 -4.39
N LYS A 88 22.32 -2.19 -4.42
CA LYS A 88 21.54 -1.62 -3.32
C LYS A 88 20.28 -2.44 -3.06
N THR A 89 20.11 -2.86 -1.82
CA THR A 89 18.90 -3.58 -1.37
C THR A 89 17.98 -2.58 -0.68
N ALA A 90 16.73 -2.54 -1.10
CA ALA A 90 15.74 -1.74 -0.44
C ALA A 90 15.33 -2.43 0.88
N ILE A 91 15.55 -1.78 2.02
CA ILE A 91 15.17 -2.30 3.36
C ILE A 91 13.68 -2.56 3.41
N ASP A 92 12.91 -1.69 2.79
CA ASP A 92 11.45 -1.76 2.73
C ASP A 92 10.94 -3.03 2.01
N THR A 93 11.78 -3.68 1.17
CA THR A 93 11.44 -4.96 0.54
C THR A 93 11.94 -6.17 1.32
N LEU A 94 13.10 -6.08 1.97
CA LEU A 94 13.66 -7.20 2.72
C LEU A 94 12.93 -7.42 4.06
N LEU A 95 12.59 -6.34 4.74
CA LEU A 95 11.99 -6.38 6.07
C LEU A 95 10.67 -7.16 6.12
N PRO A 96 9.68 -6.98 5.21
CA PRO A 96 8.46 -7.79 5.22
C PRO A 96 8.69 -9.28 4.99
N ILE A 97 9.68 -9.64 4.14
CA ILE A 97 9.99 -11.04 3.83
C ILE A 97 10.46 -11.80 5.08
N ILE A 98 11.15 -11.12 5.99
CA ILE A 98 11.64 -11.71 7.25
C ILE A 98 10.57 -11.60 8.34
N LEU A 99 9.88 -10.44 8.45
CA LEU A 99 8.94 -10.18 9.54
C LEU A 99 7.70 -11.06 9.46
N VAL A 100 7.11 -11.27 8.28
CA VAL A 100 5.87 -12.05 8.17
C VAL A 100 6.06 -13.48 8.69
N PRO A 101 7.01 -14.29 8.19
CA PRO A 101 7.22 -15.64 8.72
C PRO A 101 7.72 -15.64 10.16
N GLY A 102 8.58 -14.68 10.53
CA GLY A 102 9.10 -14.57 11.89
C GLY A 102 8.01 -14.30 12.94
N LEU A 103 7.07 -13.40 12.64
CA LEU A 103 5.94 -13.10 13.52
C LEU A 103 4.97 -14.27 13.63
N LEU A 104 4.69 -14.99 12.55
CA LEU A 104 3.85 -16.19 12.58
C LEU A 104 4.52 -17.31 13.38
N ALA A 105 5.83 -17.52 13.22
CA ALA A 105 6.58 -18.49 14.00
C ALA A 105 6.64 -18.12 15.49
N LEU A 106 6.85 -16.84 15.80
CA LEU A 106 6.82 -16.33 17.17
C LEU A 106 5.44 -16.55 17.81
N ALA A 107 4.37 -16.22 17.11
CA ALA A 107 3.02 -16.44 17.60
C ALA A 107 2.74 -17.93 17.88
N ALA A 108 3.24 -18.84 17.07
CA ALA A 108 3.08 -20.28 17.27
C ALA A 108 3.86 -20.84 18.48
N SER A 109 4.78 -20.08 19.07
CA SER A 109 5.55 -20.51 20.22
C SER A 109 4.77 -20.56 21.54
N GLY A 110 3.56 -19.98 21.60
CA GLY A 110 2.69 -20.05 22.76
C GLY A 110 1.55 -19.03 22.76
N VAL A 111 0.56 -19.27 23.63
CA VAL A 111 -0.68 -18.47 23.73
C VAL A 111 -0.38 -16.98 23.97
N TRP A 112 0.52 -16.66 24.89
CA TRP A 112 0.85 -15.28 25.23
C TRP A 112 1.58 -14.54 24.08
N TYR A 113 2.44 -15.25 23.34
CA TYR A 113 3.09 -14.70 22.15
C TYR A 113 2.08 -14.45 21.05
N SER A 114 1.14 -15.38 20.82
CA SER A 114 0.04 -15.17 19.88
C SER A 114 -0.78 -13.94 20.22
N PHE A 115 -1.22 -13.83 21.46
CA PHE A 115 -1.98 -12.68 21.94
C PHE A 115 -1.20 -11.37 21.72
N GLY A 116 0.08 -11.34 22.13
CA GLY A 116 0.94 -10.16 21.96
C GLY A 116 1.09 -9.76 20.48
N VAL A 117 1.40 -10.73 19.61
CA VAL A 117 1.57 -10.47 18.17
C VAL A 117 0.29 -9.93 17.54
N PHE A 118 -0.86 -10.57 17.76
CA PHE A 118 -2.12 -10.16 17.11
C PHE A 118 -2.71 -8.88 17.68
N MET A 119 -2.42 -8.52 18.92
CA MET A 119 -2.82 -7.22 19.47
C MET A 119 -1.90 -6.08 18.98
N CYS A 120 -0.59 -6.32 18.90
CA CYS A 120 0.36 -5.29 18.51
C CYS A 120 0.44 -5.09 16.99
N LEU A 121 0.34 -6.17 16.19
CA LEU A 121 0.54 -6.12 14.75
C LEU A 121 -0.35 -5.09 14.02
N PRO A 122 -1.68 -5.04 14.23
CA PRO A 122 -2.53 -4.04 13.59
C PRO A 122 -2.13 -2.61 13.95
N LEU A 123 -1.79 -2.37 15.22
CA LEU A 123 -1.38 -1.06 15.72
C LEU A 123 -0.04 -0.62 15.10
N VAL A 124 0.92 -1.54 15.05
CA VAL A 124 2.23 -1.29 14.44
C VAL A 124 2.09 -1.04 12.94
N LEU A 125 1.29 -1.83 12.22
CA LEU A 125 1.06 -1.61 10.78
C LEU A 125 0.35 -0.27 10.52
N LEU A 126 -0.62 0.11 11.33
CA LEU A 126 -1.28 1.41 11.23
C LEU A 126 -0.31 2.57 11.49
N TYR A 127 0.53 2.44 12.51
CA TYR A 127 1.57 3.42 12.82
C TYR A 127 2.60 3.54 11.70
N LEU A 128 3.10 2.41 11.20
CA LEU A 128 4.02 2.36 10.06
C LEU A 128 3.39 2.94 8.79
N HIS A 129 2.10 2.67 8.54
CA HIS A 129 1.39 3.25 7.42
C HIS A 129 1.43 4.79 7.46
N ASN A 130 1.10 5.36 8.62
CA ASN A 130 1.10 6.82 8.77
C ASN A 130 2.50 7.42 8.66
N ILE A 131 3.52 6.78 9.25
CA ILE A 131 4.90 7.26 9.20
C ILE A 131 5.50 7.08 7.80
N LEU A 132 5.42 5.88 7.22
CA LEU A 132 6.03 5.61 5.93
C LEU A 132 5.42 6.48 4.83
N LEU A 133 4.10 6.66 4.81
CA LEU A 133 3.48 7.56 3.82
C LEU A 133 3.87 9.02 4.00
N LYS A 134 4.16 9.43 5.24
CA LYS A 134 4.61 10.80 5.53
C LYS A 134 6.07 11.05 5.11
N TYR A 135 6.96 10.09 5.38
CA TYR A 135 8.41 10.26 5.22
C TYR A 135 8.97 9.60 3.95
N ILE A 136 8.40 8.48 3.51
CA ILE A 136 8.82 7.70 2.34
C ILE A 136 7.59 7.34 1.51
N PRO A 137 6.98 8.27 0.78
CA PRO A 137 5.71 8.03 0.08
C PRO A 137 5.81 6.91 -0.98
N ASN A 138 6.99 6.65 -1.53
CA ASN A 138 7.22 5.63 -2.57
C ASN A 138 7.68 4.27 -2.00
N THR A 139 7.42 3.99 -0.71
CA THR A 139 7.80 2.71 -0.10
C THR A 139 7.03 1.54 -0.69
N LYS A 140 7.73 0.42 -0.92
CA LYS A 140 7.12 -0.84 -1.36
C LYS A 140 6.85 -1.81 -0.22
N PHE A 141 7.05 -1.39 1.02
CA PHE A 141 6.90 -2.21 2.22
C PHE A 141 5.56 -2.98 2.25
N PHE A 142 4.44 -2.28 2.11
CA PHE A 142 3.11 -2.89 2.19
C PHE A 142 2.82 -3.83 1.01
N PHE A 143 3.29 -3.47 -0.19
CA PHE A 143 3.14 -4.33 -1.36
C PHE A 143 3.92 -5.65 -1.20
N VAL A 144 5.16 -5.57 -0.72
CA VAL A 144 5.97 -6.76 -0.46
C VAL A 144 5.40 -7.57 0.71
N TRP A 145 4.88 -6.89 1.76
CA TRP A 145 4.16 -7.57 2.84
C TRP A 145 2.99 -8.40 2.31
N ALA A 146 2.14 -7.82 1.45
CA ALA A 146 1.02 -8.53 0.85
C ALA A 146 1.47 -9.74 0.02
N ILE A 147 2.49 -9.58 -0.83
CA ILE A 147 3.04 -10.70 -1.63
C ILE A 147 3.63 -11.79 -0.73
N THR A 148 4.42 -11.41 0.27
CA THR A 148 5.01 -12.37 1.21
C THR A 148 3.94 -13.15 1.97
N THR A 149 2.91 -12.45 2.44
CA THR A 149 1.73 -13.07 3.06
C THR A 149 1.09 -14.08 2.12
N ILE A 150 0.77 -13.68 0.87
CA ILE A 150 0.13 -14.57 -0.12
C ILE A 150 0.99 -15.81 -0.37
N VAL A 151 2.29 -15.65 -0.58
CA VAL A 151 3.19 -16.77 -0.89
C VAL A 151 3.31 -17.73 0.31
N ILE A 152 3.61 -17.20 1.49
CA ILE A 152 3.84 -18.04 2.67
C ILE A 152 2.57 -18.74 3.12
N THR A 153 1.45 -18.01 3.18
CA THR A 153 0.18 -18.60 3.61
C THR A 153 -0.33 -19.63 2.62
N HIS A 154 -0.13 -19.41 1.31
CA HIS A 154 -0.49 -20.40 0.29
C HIS A 154 0.36 -21.67 0.40
N ILE A 155 1.68 -21.53 0.56
CA ILE A 155 2.59 -22.67 0.76
C ILE A 155 2.20 -23.45 2.03
N MET A 156 1.99 -22.75 3.15
CA MET A 156 1.59 -23.37 4.41
C MET A 156 0.26 -24.11 4.28
N PHE A 157 -0.73 -23.50 3.62
CA PHE A 157 -2.05 -24.10 3.43
C PHE A 157 -1.96 -25.36 2.56
N GLN A 158 -1.31 -25.30 1.39
CA GLN A 158 -1.32 -26.40 0.44
C GLN A 158 -0.41 -27.58 0.84
N TRP A 159 0.79 -27.29 1.35
CA TRP A 159 1.77 -28.35 1.61
C TRP A 159 1.68 -28.93 3.02
N ASN A 160 1.14 -28.19 3.98
CA ASN A 160 1.08 -28.68 5.35
C ASN A 160 -0.35 -28.96 5.80
N ILE A 161 -1.31 -28.08 5.46
CA ILE A 161 -2.66 -28.16 6.02
C ILE A 161 -3.51 -29.14 5.23
N VAL A 162 -3.53 -29.05 3.89
CA VAL A 162 -4.37 -29.91 3.05
C VAL A 162 -4.03 -31.38 3.26
N ASP A 163 -2.74 -31.73 3.27
CA ASP A 163 -2.29 -33.11 3.43
C ASP A 163 -2.50 -33.62 4.87
N LEU A 164 -2.17 -32.81 5.88
CA LEU A 164 -2.20 -33.25 7.28
C LEU A 164 -3.62 -33.30 7.85
N LEU A 165 -4.47 -32.34 7.47
CA LEU A 165 -5.83 -32.24 7.97
C LEU A 165 -6.85 -32.96 7.05
N MET A 166 -6.40 -33.63 5.98
CA MET A 166 -7.23 -34.39 5.04
C MET A 166 -8.43 -33.57 4.52
N ILE A 167 -8.17 -32.30 4.10
CA ILE A 167 -9.19 -31.42 3.55
C ILE A 167 -9.78 -32.06 2.30
N GLU A 168 -11.11 -32.08 2.21
CA GLU A 168 -11.81 -32.68 1.07
C GLU A 168 -11.46 -31.95 -0.25
N THR A 169 -11.36 -32.73 -1.34
CA THR A 169 -10.99 -32.18 -2.66
C THR A 169 -11.95 -31.09 -3.11
N GLY A 170 -13.24 -31.20 -2.80
CA GLY A 170 -14.24 -30.18 -3.11
C GLY A 170 -13.99 -28.85 -2.41
N GLU A 171 -13.61 -28.89 -1.13
CA GLU A 171 -13.27 -27.72 -0.32
C GLU A 171 -12.00 -27.03 -0.83
N ASN A 172 -10.99 -27.81 -1.20
CA ASN A 172 -9.75 -27.30 -1.78
C ASN A 172 -9.97 -26.66 -3.16
N ILE A 173 -10.84 -27.22 -3.99
CA ILE A 173 -11.23 -26.62 -5.28
C ILE A 173 -11.90 -25.26 -5.04
N LEU A 174 -12.83 -25.16 -4.09
CA LEU A 174 -13.48 -23.89 -3.77
C LEU A 174 -12.47 -22.85 -3.29
N PHE A 175 -11.52 -23.24 -2.43
CA PHE A 175 -10.42 -22.37 -2.03
C PHE A 175 -9.65 -21.83 -3.25
N TYR A 176 -9.25 -22.71 -4.18
CA TYR A 176 -8.53 -22.28 -5.37
C TYR A 176 -9.32 -21.34 -6.26
N MET A 177 -10.62 -21.61 -6.45
CA MET A 177 -11.48 -20.73 -7.24
C MET A 177 -11.56 -19.32 -6.66
N LEU A 178 -11.73 -19.19 -5.34
CA LEU A 178 -11.76 -17.90 -4.65
C LEU A 178 -10.38 -17.20 -4.68
N PHE A 179 -9.32 -17.96 -4.42
CA PHE A 179 -7.95 -17.44 -4.38
C PHE A 179 -7.48 -16.94 -5.75
N LEU A 180 -7.58 -17.78 -6.79
CA LEU A 180 -7.17 -17.42 -8.14
C LEU A 180 -8.07 -16.32 -8.73
N GLY A 181 -9.36 -16.33 -8.42
CA GLY A 181 -10.29 -15.27 -8.80
C GLY A 181 -9.88 -13.92 -8.19
N SER A 182 -9.55 -13.90 -6.90
CA SER A 182 -9.09 -12.68 -6.24
C SER A 182 -7.75 -12.17 -6.81
N LEU A 183 -6.79 -13.09 -7.02
CA LEU A 183 -5.50 -12.77 -7.61
C LEU A 183 -5.65 -12.20 -9.02
N PHE A 184 -6.48 -12.81 -9.85
CA PHE A 184 -6.81 -12.30 -11.18
C PHE A 184 -7.35 -10.86 -11.10
N CYS A 185 -8.31 -10.60 -10.21
CA CYS A 185 -8.88 -9.26 -10.02
C CYS A 185 -7.82 -8.23 -9.62
N PHE A 186 -6.92 -8.54 -8.69
CA PHE A 186 -5.87 -7.62 -8.27
C PHE A 186 -4.82 -7.38 -9.36
N VAL A 187 -4.41 -8.42 -10.08
CA VAL A 187 -3.50 -8.27 -11.23
C VAL A 187 -4.14 -7.38 -12.31
N ARG A 188 -5.41 -7.61 -12.64
CA ARG A 188 -6.17 -6.77 -13.58
C ARG A 188 -6.28 -5.33 -13.07
N THR A 189 -6.57 -5.13 -11.79
CA THR A 189 -6.59 -3.79 -11.15
C THR A 189 -5.29 -3.05 -11.38
N ARG A 190 -4.14 -3.70 -11.15
CA ARG A 190 -2.82 -3.11 -11.35
C ARG A 190 -2.52 -2.79 -12.82
N ILE A 191 -2.85 -3.69 -13.73
CA ILE A 191 -2.67 -3.49 -15.17
C ILE A 191 -3.52 -2.31 -15.66
N LEU A 192 -4.80 -2.27 -15.29
CA LEU A 192 -5.73 -1.23 -15.70
C LEU A 192 -5.44 0.14 -15.05
N SER A 193 -4.66 0.20 -13.98
CA SER A 193 -4.31 1.45 -13.32
C SER A 193 -3.69 2.47 -14.28
N LYS A 194 -2.82 2.03 -15.18
CA LYS A 194 -2.18 2.90 -16.18
C LYS A 194 -3.17 3.52 -17.15
N SER A 195 -4.31 2.88 -17.40
CA SER A 195 -5.35 3.41 -18.30
C SER A 195 -6.19 4.53 -17.68
N ASN A 196 -6.09 4.73 -16.35
CA ASN A 196 -6.69 5.86 -15.65
C ASN A 196 -5.84 7.14 -15.70
N HIS A 197 -4.58 7.04 -16.18
CA HIS A 197 -3.69 8.20 -16.26
C HIS A 197 -4.17 9.17 -17.33
N VAL A 198 -4.31 10.44 -16.95
CA VAL A 198 -4.62 11.53 -17.88
C VAL A 198 -3.39 11.87 -18.71
N LYS A 199 -3.36 11.45 -19.97
CA LYS A 199 -2.20 11.66 -20.85
C LYS A 199 -2.12 13.11 -21.35
N ASN A 200 -3.04 13.56 -22.18
CA ASN A 200 -3.17 14.93 -22.63
C ASN A 200 -4.66 15.23 -22.77
N TYR A 201 -5.14 16.18 -22.00
CA TYR A 201 -6.49 16.67 -22.11
C TYR A 201 -6.42 17.97 -22.91
N SER A 202 -6.68 17.89 -24.21
CA SER A 202 -6.92 19.06 -25.05
C SER A 202 -8.43 19.30 -25.03
N VAL A 203 -8.85 20.42 -24.48
CA VAL A 203 -10.21 20.90 -24.67
C VAL A 203 -10.37 21.17 -26.15
N LEU A 204 -11.28 20.47 -26.83
CA LEU A 204 -11.79 20.94 -28.10
C LEU A 204 -12.40 22.32 -27.80
N PRO A 205 -11.99 23.38 -28.51
CA PRO A 205 -12.62 24.68 -28.35
C PRO A 205 -14.12 24.49 -28.64
N SER A 206 -14.92 24.60 -27.59
CA SER A 206 -16.36 24.78 -27.75
C SER A 206 -16.50 26.01 -28.66
N SER A 207 -17.01 25.81 -29.88
CA SER A 207 -17.34 26.89 -30.76
C SER A 207 -18.14 27.92 -29.99
N SER A 208 -17.49 28.97 -29.60
CA SER A 208 -18.05 30.11 -28.92
C SER A 208 -18.96 30.80 -29.92
N THR A 209 -20.24 30.59 -29.77
CA THR A 209 -21.22 31.55 -30.25
C THR A 209 -21.27 32.67 -29.24
N GLU A 210 -20.38 33.64 -29.39
CA GLU A 210 -20.56 34.97 -28.81
C GLU A 210 -21.75 35.61 -29.48
N SER A 211 -22.93 35.47 -28.88
CA SER A 211 -24.02 36.43 -29.11
C SER A 211 -24.06 37.39 -27.92
N ILE A 212 -23.45 38.54 -28.14
CA ILE A 212 -23.65 39.71 -27.30
C ILE A 212 -25.13 40.08 -27.40
N VAL A 213 -25.90 39.87 -26.35
CA VAL A 213 -27.20 40.53 -26.17
C VAL A 213 -27.09 41.35 -24.89
N ASN A 214 -26.86 42.63 -25.10
CA ASN A 214 -27.20 43.66 -24.15
C ASN A 214 -28.73 43.68 -23.99
N MET A 215 -29.23 43.38 -22.80
CA MET A 215 -30.50 43.92 -22.30
C MET A 215 -30.52 43.99 -20.80
N SER A 216 -30.88 45.14 -20.37
CA SER A 216 -31.10 45.68 -19.04
C SER A 216 -32.21 44.96 -18.26
N ASP A 217 -32.01 45.01 -16.95
CA ASP A 217 -32.94 45.14 -15.83
C ASP A 217 -34.03 44.09 -15.51
N ASP A 218 -34.00 43.85 -14.23
CA ASP A 218 -35.08 43.51 -13.27
C ASP A 218 -35.43 42.04 -12.99
N SER A 219 -35.07 41.77 -11.75
CA SER A 219 -35.81 41.03 -10.70
C SER A 219 -36.01 39.50 -10.81
N VAL A 220 -35.75 38.95 -9.65
CA VAL A 220 -36.31 37.75 -9.00
C VAL A 220 -35.53 36.43 -9.15
N ASN A 221 -34.80 36.16 -8.09
CA ASN A 221 -34.62 34.86 -7.44
C ASN A 221 -34.94 33.60 -8.28
N SER A 222 -33.94 33.08 -8.92
CA SER A 222 -33.77 31.63 -9.06
C SER A 222 -32.31 31.29 -8.81
N LEU A 223 -32.08 30.64 -7.69
CA LEU A 223 -30.76 30.07 -7.29
C LEU A 223 -30.43 28.89 -8.20
N THR A 224 -30.28 29.14 -9.49
CA THR A 224 -29.60 28.25 -10.40
C THR A 224 -28.10 28.51 -10.23
N THR A 225 -27.50 27.87 -9.24
CA THR A 225 -26.06 27.67 -9.19
C THR A 225 -25.68 26.96 -10.45
N SER A 226 -25.37 27.72 -11.49
CA SER A 226 -24.60 27.25 -12.63
C SER A 226 -23.26 26.74 -12.06
N PHE A 227 -23.19 25.43 -11.80
CA PHE A 227 -21.94 24.77 -11.52
C PHE A 227 -21.11 24.87 -12.78
N ASN A 228 -20.38 25.99 -12.93
CA ASN A 228 -19.26 26.07 -13.82
C ASN A 228 -18.38 24.90 -13.47
N ILE A 229 -18.38 23.85 -14.28
CA ILE A 229 -17.40 22.77 -14.26
C ILE A 229 -16.10 23.45 -14.67
N ARG A 230 -15.47 24.13 -13.71
CA ARG A 230 -14.17 24.76 -13.92
C ARG A 230 -13.21 23.64 -14.23
N GLU A 231 -12.73 23.64 -15.45
CA GLU A 231 -11.54 22.92 -15.83
C GLU A 231 -10.45 23.28 -14.84
N SER A 232 -9.98 22.28 -14.12
CA SER A 232 -8.92 22.50 -13.14
C SER A 232 -7.58 22.29 -13.79
N ILE A 233 -6.65 23.22 -13.60
CA ILE A 233 -5.25 23.06 -13.99
C ILE A 233 -4.54 22.35 -12.82
N CYS A 234 -3.88 21.24 -13.10
CA CYS A 234 -3.02 20.61 -12.13
C CYS A 234 -1.74 21.44 -11.96
N THR A 235 -1.48 21.91 -10.74
CA THR A 235 -0.28 22.72 -10.41
C THR A 235 1.02 21.95 -10.61
N GLU A 236 1.03 20.65 -10.25
CA GLU A 236 2.21 19.80 -10.35
C GLU A 236 2.53 19.41 -11.81
N CYS A 237 1.53 18.96 -12.56
CA CYS A 237 1.70 18.55 -13.96
C CYS A 237 1.65 19.74 -14.96
N ARG A 238 1.18 20.92 -14.52
CA ARG A 238 0.94 22.12 -15.35
C ARG A 238 0.07 21.84 -16.59
N LYS A 239 -0.90 20.93 -16.47
CA LYS A 239 -1.79 20.49 -17.54
C LYS A 239 -3.25 20.68 -17.14
N GLN A 240 -4.10 20.95 -18.10
CA GLN A 240 -5.54 20.88 -17.91
C GLN A 240 -5.95 19.44 -17.62
N ILE A 241 -6.82 19.26 -16.65
CA ILE A 241 -7.31 17.95 -16.22
C ILE A 241 -8.85 17.93 -16.28
N PRO A 242 -9.44 16.79 -16.67
CA PRO A 242 -10.88 16.64 -16.69
C PRO A 242 -11.49 16.72 -15.27
N PRO A 243 -12.80 17.00 -15.15
CA PRO A 243 -13.49 16.98 -13.89
C PRO A 243 -13.29 15.66 -13.13
N ARG A 244 -13.13 15.71 -11.81
CA ARG A 244 -12.88 14.55 -10.93
C ARG A 244 -11.52 13.86 -11.15
N ALA A 245 -10.63 14.44 -11.95
CA ALA A 245 -9.24 13.99 -12.02
C ALA A 245 -8.41 14.69 -10.95
N TYR A 246 -7.52 13.94 -10.29
CA TYR A 246 -6.67 14.46 -9.22
C TYR A 246 -5.24 13.94 -9.35
N HIS A 247 -4.26 14.76 -8.97
CA HIS A 247 -2.86 14.38 -8.98
C HIS A 247 -2.55 13.35 -7.88
N CYS A 248 -1.74 12.36 -8.20
CA CYS A 248 -1.19 11.42 -7.23
C CYS A 248 0.31 11.67 -7.03
N ASN A 249 0.70 12.15 -5.86
CA ASN A 249 2.09 12.46 -5.54
C ASN A 249 3.00 11.22 -5.52
N ILE A 250 2.44 10.02 -5.27
CA ILE A 250 3.20 8.76 -5.26
C ILE A 250 3.52 8.30 -6.68
N CYS A 251 2.51 8.27 -7.57
CA CYS A 251 2.69 7.89 -8.97
C CYS A 251 3.19 9.06 -9.85
N ASN A 252 3.16 10.29 -9.34
CA ASN A 252 3.50 11.53 -10.03
C ASN A 252 2.71 11.73 -11.35
N VAL A 253 1.41 11.39 -11.34
CA VAL A 253 0.49 11.50 -12.48
C VAL A 253 -0.90 11.92 -12.04
N CYS A 254 -1.66 12.55 -12.94
CA CYS A 254 -3.09 12.80 -12.74
C CYS A 254 -3.89 11.55 -13.09
N VAL A 255 -4.83 11.18 -12.23
CA VAL A 255 -5.67 9.99 -12.34
C VAL A 255 -7.13 10.38 -12.43
N TYR A 256 -7.84 9.88 -13.43
CA TYR A 256 -9.26 10.15 -13.66
C TYR A 256 -10.13 9.46 -12.63
N LYS A 257 -11.08 10.19 -12.05
CA LYS A 257 -11.93 9.77 -10.92
C LYS A 257 -11.11 9.04 -9.85
N ARG A 258 -10.01 9.68 -9.44
CA ARG A 258 -9.12 9.11 -8.44
C ARG A 258 -9.86 8.84 -7.14
N ASP A 259 -9.81 7.58 -6.72
CA ASP A 259 -10.31 7.16 -5.42
C ASP A 259 -9.20 7.24 -4.36
N LEU A 260 -8.23 6.36 -4.47
CA LEU A 260 -7.05 6.33 -3.60
C LEU A 260 -5.80 5.79 -4.35
N HIS A 261 -4.63 5.94 -3.75
CA HIS A 261 -3.46 5.13 -4.09
C HIS A 261 -3.40 3.96 -3.12
N CYS A 262 -3.57 2.75 -3.64
CA CYS A 262 -3.51 1.54 -2.83
C CYS A 262 -2.06 1.11 -2.62
N VAL A 263 -1.53 1.28 -1.42
CA VAL A 263 -0.15 0.91 -1.06
C VAL A 263 0.08 -0.60 -1.06
N TRP A 264 -0.98 -1.40 -0.84
CA TRP A 264 -0.94 -2.86 -0.86
C TRP A 264 -0.84 -3.44 -2.28
N LEU A 265 -1.34 -2.70 -3.29
CA LEU A 265 -1.23 -3.06 -4.71
C LEU A 265 -0.19 -2.21 -5.44
N ASP A 266 0.39 -1.19 -4.80
CA ASP A 266 1.32 -0.23 -5.38
C ASP A 266 0.79 0.37 -6.69
N CYS A 267 -0.48 0.82 -6.66
CA CYS A 267 -1.13 1.43 -7.82
C CYS A 267 -2.31 2.33 -7.43
N CYS A 268 -2.66 3.26 -8.35
CA CYS A 268 -3.84 4.11 -8.17
C CYS A 268 -5.12 3.38 -8.55
N ILE A 269 -6.15 3.57 -7.72
CA ILE A 269 -7.53 3.16 -8.00
C ILE A 269 -8.27 4.37 -8.58
N GLY A 270 -8.91 4.15 -9.71
CA GLY A 270 -9.71 5.14 -10.43
C GLY A 270 -10.80 4.45 -11.24
N GLU A 271 -11.48 5.18 -12.14
CA GLU A 271 -12.69 4.69 -12.80
C GLU A 271 -12.56 3.30 -13.43
N LYS A 272 -11.51 3.05 -14.21
CA LYS A 272 -11.41 1.83 -15.05
C LYS A 272 -10.99 0.56 -14.29
N ASN A 273 -10.47 0.68 -13.09
CA ASN A 273 -10.02 -0.47 -12.29
C ASN A 273 -10.73 -0.61 -10.94
N HIS A 274 -11.65 0.31 -10.62
CA HIS A 274 -12.34 0.31 -9.32
C HIS A 274 -13.22 -0.95 -9.14
N LEU A 275 -13.96 -1.39 -10.19
CA LEU A 275 -14.78 -2.59 -10.11
C LEU A 275 -13.94 -3.85 -9.81
N MET A 276 -12.82 -4.03 -10.54
CA MET A 276 -11.93 -5.17 -10.31
C MET A 276 -11.34 -5.15 -8.91
N TYR A 277 -11.01 -3.95 -8.38
CA TYR A 277 -10.55 -3.78 -7.01
C TYR A 277 -11.59 -4.23 -5.99
N VAL A 278 -12.84 -3.79 -6.11
CA VAL A 278 -13.94 -4.15 -5.20
C VAL A 278 -14.25 -5.65 -5.25
N ILE A 279 -14.30 -6.24 -6.46
CA ILE A 279 -14.50 -7.70 -6.61
C ILE A 279 -13.34 -8.47 -5.99
N GLY A 280 -12.09 -8.01 -6.19
CA GLY A 280 -10.91 -8.61 -5.58
C GLY A 280 -10.95 -8.59 -4.05
N LEU A 281 -11.36 -7.47 -3.44
CA LEU A 281 -11.55 -7.35 -1.98
C LEU A 281 -12.62 -8.34 -1.48
N LEU A 282 -13.75 -8.45 -2.18
CA LEU A 282 -14.83 -9.37 -1.82
C LEU A 282 -14.35 -10.83 -1.87
N LEU A 283 -13.77 -11.25 -3.01
CA LEU A 283 -13.32 -12.63 -3.19
C LEU A 283 -12.22 -13.01 -2.18
N LEU A 284 -11.25 -12.11 -1.95
CA LEU A 284 -10.17 -12.39 -0.99
C LEU A 284 -10.68 -12.43 0.46
N SER A 285 -11.61 -11.55 0.85
CA SER A 285 -12.17 -11.57 2.21
C SER A 285 -12.94 -12.86 2.47
N ILE A 286 -13.73 -13.34 1.50
CA ILE A 286 -14.44 -14.62 1.59
C ILE A 286 -13.43 -15.78 1.61
N CYS A 287 -12.41 -15.76 0.76
CA CYS A 287 -11.36 -16.77 0.71
C CYS A 287 -10.64 -16.91 2.07
N MET A 288 -10.24 -15.80 2.68
CA MET A 288 -9.55 -15.81 3.97
C MET A 288 -10.46 -16.31 5.10
N LEU A 289 -11.72 -15.89 5.13
CA LEU A 289 -12.70 -16.35 6.12
C LEU A 289 -12.96 -17.86 5.98
N TYR A 290 -13.15 -18.33 4.74
CA TYR A 290 -13.36 -19.73 4.43
C TYR A 290 -12.16 -20.59 4.84
N SER A 291 -10.95 -20.17 4.49
CA SER A 291 -9.72 -20.87 4.86
C SER A 291 -9.52 -20.94 6.37
N ALA A 292 -9.80 -19.83 7.08
CA ALA A 292 -9.72 -19.80 8.55
C ALA A 292 -10.69 -20.79 9.17
N ASN A 293 -11.93 -20.85 8.67
CA ASN A 293 -12.93 -21.79 9.17
C ASN A 293 -12.52 -23.24 8.94
N LEU A 294 -12.03 -23.59 7.74
CA LEU A 294 -11.54 -24.94 7.43
C LEU A 294 -10.44 -25.39 8.39
N ILE A 295 -9.46 -24.52 8.65
CA ILE A 295 -8.36 -24.83 9.55
C ILE A 295 -8.88 -25.01 10.98
N LEU A 296 -9.71 -24.09 11.46
CA LEU A 296 -10.21 -24.11 12.83
C LEU A 296 -11.06 -25.33 13.14
N ILE A 297 -11.90 -25.78 12.21
CA ILE A 297 -12.71 -27.00 12.35
C ILE A 297 -11.81 -28.24 12.50
N CYS A 298 -10.68 -28.27 11.80
CA CYS A 298 -9.77 -29.41 11.83
C CYS A 298 -8.83 -29.41 13.04
N VAL A 299 -8.46 -28.22 13.54
CA VAL A 299 -7.48 -28.06 14.64
C VAL A 299 -8.14 -28.02 16.01
N CYS A 300 -9.35 -27.46 16.09
CA CYS A 300 -10.16 -27.37 17.30
C CYS A 300 -11.27 -28.43 17.28
N ALA A 301 -11.70 -28.89 18.45
CA ALA A 301 -12.86 -29.78 18.54
C ALA A 301 -14.12 -29.10 17.95
N PRO A 302 -14.75 -29.66 16.90
CA PRO A 302 -15.89 -29.03 16.27
C PRO A 302 -17.20 -29.36 16.97
N TYR A 303 -18.19 -28.45 16.89
CA TYR A 303 -19.58 -28.75 17.20
C TYR A 303 -20.47 -28.43 15.98
N TYR A 304 -21.61 -29.07 15.88
CA TYR A 304 -22.55 -28.86 14.80
C TYR A 304 -23.59 -27.82 15.15
N LEU A 305 -23.60 -26.71 14.38
CA LEU A 305 -24.66 -25.73 14.44
C LEU A 305 -25.72 -26.07 13.38
N PHE A 306 -27.00 -26.21 13.81
CA PHE A 306 -28.11 -26.57 12.91
C PHE A 306 -27.88 -27.87 12.08
N LEU A 307 -27.17 -28.85 12.63
CA LEU A 307 -26.90 -30.17 12.01
C LEU A 307 -26.01 -30.13 10.75
N THR A 308 -25.70 -28.99 10.19
CA THR A 308 -25.01 -28.90 8.89
C THR A 308 -23.72 -28.05 8.96
N ILE A 309 -23.65 -27.06 9.83
CA ILE A 309 -22.51 -26.14 9.91
C ILE A 309 -21.62 -26.55 11.07
N GLN A 310 -20.37 -26.91 10.77
CA GLN A 310 -19.35 -27.18 11.76
C GLN A 310 -18.73 -25.84 12.23
N MET A 311 -18.61 -25.68 13.54
CA MET A 311 -17.99 -24.52 14.19
C MET A 311 -16.95 -24.98 15.20
N PRO A 312 -15.81 -24.30 15.33
CA PRO A 312 -14.80 -24.64 16.34
C PRO A 312 -15.34 -24.33 17.74
N GLN A 313 -15.20 -25.27 18.66
CA GLN A 313 -15.68 -25.12 20.05
C GLN A 313 -14.52 -25.05 21.05
N ASP A 314 -13.61 -26.00 21.04
CA ASP A 314 -12.52 -26.08 22.00
C ASP A 314 -11.16 -26.12 21.30
N CYS A 315 -10.34 -25.12 21.58
CA CYS A 315 -9.00 -24.95 21.04
C CYS A 315 -7.94 -24.94 22.16
N SER A 316 -8.23 -25.49 23.33
CA SER A 316 -7.35 -25.43 24.51
C SER A 316 -6.02 -26.16 24.31
N GLU A 317 -6.03 -27.28 23.56
CA GLU A 317 -4.85 -28.13 23.38
C GLU A 317 -4.00 -27.78 22.15
N VAL A 318 -4.36 -26.74 21.40
CA VAL A 318 -3.69 -26.38 20.15
C VAL A 318 -2.19 -26.10 20.30
N TYR A 319 -1.78 -25.55 21.45
CA TYR A 319 -0.37 -25.22 21.72
C TYR A 319 0.45 -26.37 22.33
N VAL A 320 -0.12 -27.56 22.47
CA VAL A 320 0.61 -28.76 22.92
C VAL A 320 1.57 -29.24 21.82
N ASP A 321 1.14 -29.19 20.56
CA ASP A 321 1.98 -29.49 19.40
C ASP A 321 2.23 -28.21 18.58
N TYR A 322 3.50 -27.92 18.31
CA TYR A 322 3.90 -26.74 17.56
C TYR A 322 3.31 -26.67 16.14
N LYS A 323 3.07 -27.81 15.48
CA LYS A 323 2.44 -27.83 14.15
C LYS A 323 0.98 -27.38 14.20
N TYR A 324 0.20 -27.88 15.16
CA TYR A 324 -1.19 -27.43 15.34
C TYR A 324 -1.25 -25.97 15.77
N ALA A 325 -0.31 -25.51 16.60
CA ALA A 325 -0.16 -24.10 16.95
C ALA A 325 0.09 -23.22 15.73
N GLN A 326 0.96 -23.65 14.79
CA GLN A 326 1.19 -22.92 13.54
C GLN A 326 -0.09 -22.83 12.69
N PHE A 327 -0.88 -23.89 12.58
CA PHE A 327 -2.14 -23.88 11.82
C PHE A 327 -3.17 -22.97 12.48
N PHE A 328 -3.30 -23.04 13.77
CA PHE A 328 -4.18 -22.17 14.55
C PHE A 328 -3.80 -20.68 14.35
N VAL A 329 -2.51 -20.35 14.50
CA VAL A 329 -1.99 -19.00 14.27
C VAL A 329 -2.26 -18.52 12.85
N LEU A 330 -2.11 -19.40 11.87
CA LEU A 330 -2.43 -19.09 10.48
C LEU A 330 -3.93 -18.80 10.28
N ALA A 331 -4.80 -19.58 10.92
CA ALA A 331 -6.24 -19.33 10.88
C ALA A 331 -6.62 -17.99 11.53
N ILE A 332 -6.03 -17.67 12.68
CA ILE A 332 -6.23 -16.36 13.31
C ILE A 332 -5.73 -15.24 12.44
N TYR A 333 -4.57 -15.40 11.78
CA TYR A 333 -4.04 -14.42 10.83
C TYR A 333 -4.99 -14.22 9.63
N PHE A 334 -5.57 -15.27 9.09
CA PHE A 334 -6.60 -15.18 8.03
C PHE A 334 -7.85 -14.43 8.49
N LEU A 335 -8.30 -14.66 9.72
CA LEU A 335 -9.42 -13.91 10.30
C LEU A 335 -9.10 -12.41 10.38
N PHE A 336 -7.93 -12.04 10.86
CA PHE A 336 -7.51 -10.63 10.91
C PHE A 336 -7.47 -9.99 9.53
N ILE A 337 -6.89 -10.69 8.53
CA ILE A 337 -6.88 -10.20 7.15
C ILE A 337 -8.32 -10.08 6.62
N SER A 338 -9.18 -11.08 6.86
CA SER A 338 -10.56 -11.05 6.39
C SER A 338 -11.34 -9.85 6.95
N VAL A 339 -11.22 -9.59 8.26
CA VAL A 339 -11.86 -8.43 8.92
C VAL A 339 -11.33 -7.12 8.33
N PHE A 340 -10.02 -7.00 8.14
CA PHE A 340 -9.42 -5.82 7.53
C PHE A 340 -9.93 -5.57 6.09
N LEU A 341 -9.96 -6.62 5.26
CA LEU A 341 -10.47 -6.53 3.88
C LEU A 341 -11.97 -6.21 3.86
N PHE A 342 -12.74 -6.77 4.79
CA PHE A 342 -14.16 -6.49 4.91
C PHE A 342 -14.43 -5.04 5.32
N CYS A 343 -13.62 -4.46 6.21
CA CYS A 343 -13.68 -3.04 6.55
C CYS A 343 -13.39 -2.15 5.32
N LEU A 344 -12.36 -2.49 4.53
CA LEU A 344 -12.08 -1.80 3.28
C LEU A 344 -13.23 -1.92 2.29
N LEU A 345 -13.76 -3.11 2.10
CA LEU A 345 -14.90 -3.37 1.22
C LEU A 345 -16.13 -2.55 1.64
N THR A 346 -16.44 -2.52 2.93
CA THR A 346 -17.57 -1.75 3.47
C THR A 346 -17.38 -0.25 3.21
N HIS A 347 -16.16 0.25 3.36
CA HIS A 347 -15.83 1.64 3.03
C HIS A 347 -16.07 1.92 1.54
N GLU A 348 -15.60 1.04 0.63
CA GLU A 348 -15.80 1.20 -0.81
C GLU A 348 -17.29 1.16 -1.20
N VAL A 349 -18.03 0.18 -0.68
CA VAL A 349 -19.50 0.07 -0.87
C VAL A 349 -20.21 1.35 -0.41
N TYR A 350 -19.80 1.92 0.71
CA TYR A 350 -20.34 3.17 1.22
C TYR A 350 -20.03 4.35 0.29
N MET A 351 -18.79 4.50 -0.19
CA MET A 351 -18.40 5.56 -1.12
C MET A 351 -19.14 5.47 -2.45
N ILE A 352 -19.26 4.27 -3.02
CA ILE A 352 -20.03 4.02 -4.26
C ILE A 352 -21.50 4.39 -4.05
N SER A 353 -22.08 4.01 -2.92
CA SER A 353 -23.48 4.32 -2.59
C SER A 353 -23.76 5.83 -2.51
N LEU A 354 -22.77 6.61 -2.04
CA LEU A 354 -22.84 8.08 -2.01
C LEU A 354 -22.53 8.73 -3.37
N GLY A 355 -21.99 8.00 -4.34
CA GLY A 355 -21.52 8.53 -5.62
C GLY A 355 -20.28 9.41 -5.50
N MET A 356 -19.47 9.17 -4.47
CA MET A 356 -18.22 9.88 -4.16
C MET A 356 -17.02 8.98 -4.35
N THR A 357 -15.85 9.58 -4.59
CA THR A 357 -14.57 8.89 -4.46
C THR A 357 -13.95 9.14 -3.08
N GLY A 358 -13.08 8.25 -2.62
CA GLY A 358 -12.38 8.42 -1.34
C GLY A 358 -11.53 9.70 -1.29
N HIS A 359 -11.05 10.17 -2.44
CA HIS A 359 -10.35 11.45 -2.52
C HIS A 359 -11.29 12.64 -2.33
N GLU A 360 -12.47 12.63 -2.95
CA GLU A 360 -13.51 13.65 -2.78
C GLU A 360 -14.01 13.69 -1.33
N TRP A 361 -14.15 12.52 -0.70
CA TRP A 361 -14.49 12.40 0.72
C TRP A 361 -13.47 13.12 1.61
N ARG A 362 -12.17 12.85 1.42
CA ARG A 362 -11.10 13.52 2.21
C ARG A 362 -11.09 15.04 2.03
N LEU A 363 -11.36 15.53 0.82
CA LEU A 363 -11.47 16.95 0.55
C LEU A 363 -12.73 17.56 1.20
N SER A 364 -13.84 16.85 1.24
CA SER A 364 -15.09 17.32 1.83
C SER A 364 -15.06 17.30 3.37
N SER A 365 -14.40 16.31 3.98
CA SER A 365 -14.28 16.16 5.43
C SER A 365 -13.65 17.37 6.12
N THR A 366 -12.70 18.03 5.46
CA THR A 366 -12.10 19.27 5.96
C THR A 366 -13.08 20.47 5.97
N ARG A 367 -14.17 20.41 5.21
CA ARG A 367 -15.12 21.51 5.03
C ARG A 367 -16.41 21.33 5.83
N TYR A 368 -16.76 20.11 6.28
CA TYR A 368 -18.07 19.76 6.85
C TYR A 368 -18.01 19.12 8.25
N TYR A 369 -17.18 19.65 9.13
CA TYR A 369 -17.14 19.19 10.53
C TYR A 369 -18.47 19.34 11.28
N TYR A 370 -19.46 20.05 10.69
CA TYR A 370 -20.75 20.39 11.31
C TYR A 370 -21.99 19.80 10.63
N CYS A 371 -21.87 19.05 9.52
CA CYS A 371 -23.02 18.43 8.85
C CYS A 371 -22.88 16.92 8.77
N LEU A 372 -23.78 16.22 9.44
CA LEU A 372 -23.85 14.75 9.60
C LEU A 372 -24.04 13.92 8.30
N ARG A 373 -24.17 14.55 7.14
CA ARG A 373 -24.28 13.86 5.84
C ARG A 373 -23.51 14.65 4.77
N PRO A 374 -22.36 14.14 4.33
CA PRO A 374 -21.72 14.69 3.14
C PRO A 374 -22.60 14.38 1.94
N THR A 375 -23.23 15.41 1.37
CA THR A 375 -23.95 15.28 0.10
C THR A 375 -22.96 15.43 -1.04
N SER A 376 -22.79 14.37 -1.82
CA SER A 376 -21.99 14.45 -3.05
C SER A 376 -22.74 15.25 -4.10
N VAL A 377 -22.06 16.22 -4.71
CA VAL A 377 -22.58 16.97 -5.86
C VAL A 377 -22.85 16.03 -7.05
N TYR A 378 -22.15 14.91 -7.13
CA TYR A 378 -22.25 13.92 -8.20
C TYR A 378 -23.23 12.78 -7.89
N SER A 379 -23.83 12.76 -6.72
CA SER A 379 -24.76 11.70 -6.34
C SER A 379 -26.07 11.82 -7.12
N ARG A 380 -26.48 10.72 -7.74
CA ARG A 380 -27.76 10.58 -8.46
C ARG A 380 -28.78 9.73 -7.70
N GLY A 381 -28.45 9.37 -6.45
CA GLY A 381 -29.21 8.45 -5.61
C GLY A 381 -28.67 7.03 -5.69
N PHE A 382 -28.88 6.25 -4.61
CA PHE A 382 -28.29 4.94 -4.37
C PHE A 382 -28.30 4.01 -5.61
N TRP A 383 -29.45 3.70 -6.16
CA TRP A 383 -29.58 2.77 -7.29
C TRP A 383 -28.91 3.27 -8.58
N LYS A 384 -29.01 4.58 -8.85
CA LYS A 384 -28.38 5.16 -10.04
C LYS A 384 -26.87 5.22 -9.91
N ASN A 385 -26.35 5.46 -8.71
CA ASN A 385 -24.90 5.44 -8.45
C ASN A 385 -24.31 4.05 -8.72
N TRP A 386 -24.97 2.98 -8.25
CA TRP A 386 -24.56 1.60 -8.50
C TRP A 386 -24.66 1.23 -9.98
N LYS A 387 -25.75 1.61 -10.65
CA LYS A 387 -25.91 1.39 -12.09
C LYS A 387 -24.79 2.07 -12.89
N LEU A 388 -24.45 3.29 -12.56
CA LEU A 388 -23.35 4.02 -13.19
C LEU A 388 -21.97 3.40 -12.89
N PHE A 389 -21.77 2.91 -11.67
CA PHE A 389 -20.54 2.23 -11.29
C PHE A 389 -20.30 0.98 -12.14
N PHE A 390 -21.30 0.15 -12.35
CA PHE A 390 -21.18 -1.03 -13.22
C PHE A 390 -21.05 -0.65 -14.69
N ALA A 391 -21.83 0.31 -15.19
CA ALA A 391 -21.81 0.72 -16.59
C ALA A 391 -20.49 1.36 -17.04
N ASN A 392 -19.81 2.09 -16.14
CA ASN A 392 -18.52 2.73 -16.48
C ASN A 392 -17.33 1.79 -16.42
N ASN A 393 -17.49 0.59 -15.88
CA ASN A 393 -16.45 -0.41 -15.69
C ASN A 393 -16.64 -1.66 -16.58
N SER A 394 -17.73 -1.75 -17.32
CA SER A 394 -17.97 -2.72 -18.38
C SER A 394 -17.42 -2.18 -19.72
#